data_7a9bc315ec3e0424af42a8a177c0a6e1
#
_entry.id   7a9bc315ec3e0424af42a8a177c0a6e1
#
_cell.length_a   1.000
_cell.length_b   1.000
_cell.length_c   1.000
_cell.angle_alpha   90.00
_cell.angle_beta   90.00
_cell.angle_gamma   90.00
#
_symmetry.space_group_name_H-M   'P 1'
#
loop_
_entity.id
_entity.type
_entity.pdbx_description
1 polymer ?
#
loop_
_entity_poly.entity_id
_entity_poly.type
_entity_poly.pdbx_seq_one_letter_code
_entity_poly.pdbx_strand_id
1 'polypeptide(L)'
;MLVAFSVAPSGSAPDRPESADASVHDAVAAAVAVVRASGLAHRTTSMFTEVEGPDWDTVMDVVKRATEAVMPFGSRVSLVLKADIRPGYTGEIDGKIERLERAIGESGTL
;
A
#
# COMPACT_ATOMS: atom_id res chain seq x y z
N MET A 1 3.99 -9.97 8.70
CA MET A 1 2.68 -9.32 8.51
C MET A 1 2.66 -8.63 7.16
N LEU A 2 1.68 -8.96 6.35
CA LEU A 2 1.48 -8.38 5.03
C LEU A 2 0.26 -7.45 5.07
N VAL A 3 0.44 -6.24 4.54
CA VAL A 3 -0.64 -5.25 4.48
C VAL A 3 -0.79 -4.75 3.05
N ALA A 4 -2.04 -4.65 2.60
CA ALA A 4 -2.38 -3.94 1.37
C ALA A 4 -3.17 -2.70 1.76
N PHE A 5 -2.75 -1.53 1.29
CA PHE A 5 -3.46 -0.30 1.64
C PHE A 5 -3.58 0.65 0.45
N SER A 6 -4.58 1.51 0.54
CA SER A 6 -4.82 2.58 -0.41
C SER A 6 -5.17 3.83 0.38
N VAL A 7 -4.54 4.95 0.04
CA VAL A 7 -4.77 6.22 0.71
C VAL A 7 -5.04 7.30 -0.33
N ALA A 8 -6.06 8.11 -0.11
CA ALA A 8 -6.46 9.14 -1.05
C ALA A 8 -6.93 10.40 -0.33
N PRO A 9 -6.50 11.58 -0.81
CA PRO A 9 -7.00 12.85 -0.29
C PRO A 9 -8.32 13.22 -0.93
N SER A 10 -9.09 14.02 -0.23
CA SER A 10 -10.27 14.69 -0.77
C SER A 10 -10.42 16.06 -0.14
N GLY A 11 -11.25 16.89 -0.77
CA GLY A 11 -11.43 18.26 -0.30
C GLY A 11 -10.30 19.19 -0.71
N SER A 12 -10.38 20.43 -0.27
CA SER A 12 -9.44 21.49 -0.64
C SER A 12 -8.22 21.49 0.26
N ALA A 13 -7.05 21.75 -0.33
CA ALA A 13 -5.82 21.96 0.42
C ALA A 13 -4.89 22.90 -0.35
N PRO A 14 -4.03 23.67 0.36
CA PRO A 14 -3.11 24.59 -0.30
C PRO A 14 -2.14 23.92 -1.28
N ASP A 15 -1.73 22.71 -0.96
CA ASP A 15 -0.73 21.96 -1.74
C ASP A 15 -1.34 21.14 -2.88
N ARG A 16 -2.67 21.18 -3.01
CA ARG A 16 -3.35 20.48 -4.09
C ARG A 16 -3.66 21.48 -5.20
N PRO A 17 -2.99 21.39 -6.35
CA PRO A 17 -3.31 22.27 -7.46
C PRO A 17 -4.75 22.02 -7.93
N GLU A 18 -5.45 23.09 -8.27
CA GLU A 18 -6.76 22.99 -8.91
C GLU A 18 -6.58 22.52 -10.34
N SER A 19 -6.19 21.27 -10.49
CA SER A 19 -6.07 20.69 -11.82
C SER A 19 -7.41 20.16 -12.27
N ALA A 20 -7.67 20.32 -13.53
CA ALA A 20 -8.93 19.93 -14.11
C ALA A 20 -9.14 18.41 -14.19
N ASP A 21 -8.10 17.63 -14.00
CA ASP A 21 -8.17 16.16 -14.17
C ASP A 21 -8.51 15.43 -12.87
N ALA A 22 -8.66 16.12 -11.75
CA ALA A 22 -8.95 15.55 -10.45
C ALA A 22 -7.98 14.43 -10.05
N SER A 23 -6.80 14.39 -10.66
CA SER A 23 -5.81 13.37 -10.39
C SER A 23 -5.22 13.52 -9.00
N VAL A 24 -5.04 12.39 -8.31
CA VAL A 24 -4.42 12.34 -6.99
C VAL A 24 -3.02 11.71 -7.05
N HIS A 25 -2.46 11.58 -8.26
CA HIS A 25 -1.19 10.86 -8.40
C HIS A 25 -0.02 11.51 -7.66
N ASP A 26 -0.02 12.82 -7.47
CA ASP A 26 1.03 13.47 -6.67
C ASP A 26 0.95 13.05 -5.21
N ALA A 27 -0.26 12.95 -4.67
CA ALA A 27 -0.47 12.48 -3.31
C ALA A 27 -0.09 11.02 -3.16
N VAL A 28 -0.49 10.20 -4.12
CA VAL A 28 -0.13 8.77 -4.14
C VAL A 28 1.39 8.60 -4.25
N ALA A 29 2.04 9.41 -5.09
CA ALA A 29 3.49 9.39 -5.20
C ALA A 29 4.18 9.71 -3.87
N ALA A 30 3.65 10.67 -3.11
CA ALA A 30 4.18 11.00 -1.79
C ALA A 30 4.08 9.81 -0.82
N ALA A 31 2.94 9.12 -0.82
CA ALA A 31 2.74 7.94 0.01
C ALA A 31 3.67 6.79 -0.39
N VAL A 32 3.76 6.50 -1.69
CA VAL A 32 4.60 5.41 -2.20
C VAL A 32 6.08 5.69 -1.94
N ALA A 33 6.51 6.95 -2.01
CA ALA A 33 7.87 7.34 -1.69
C ALA A 33 8.24 6.96 -0.25
N VAL A 34 7.34 7.13 0.70
CA VAL A 34 7.54 6.70 2.10
C VAL A 34 7.73 5.20 2.17
N VAL A 35 6.88 4.44 1.48
CA VAL A 35 6.97 2.97 1.46
C VAL A 35 8.31 2.52 0.89
N ARG A 36 8.73 3.10 -0.23
CA ARG A 36 9.99 2.74 -0.89
C ARG A 36 11.21 3.07 -0.02
N ALA A 37 11.15 4.15 0.73
CA ALA A 37 12.23 4.54 1.62
C ALA A 37 12.28 3.72 2.90
N SER A 38 11.25 2.95 3.21
CA SER A 38 11.14 2.20 4.47
C SER A 38 12.13 1.04 4.60
N GLY A 39 12.61 0.53 3.48
CA GLY A 39 13.44 -0.67 3.46
C GLY A 39 12.66 -1.98 3.56
N LEU A 40 11.35 -1.93 3.76
CA LEU A 40 10.52 -3.12 3.81
C LEU A 40 10.20 -3.64 2.40
N ALA A 41 9.94 -4.94 2.29
CA ALA A 41 9.45 -5.52 1.05
C ALA A 41 8.12 -4.87 0.67
N HIS A 42 7.97 -4.51 -0.58
CA HIS A 42 6.78 -3.79 -1.04
C HIS A 42 6.49 -4.06 -2.51
N ARG A 43 5.25 -3.80 -2.91
CA ARG A 43 4.81 -3.85 -4.29
C ARG A 43 3.70 -2.82 -4.50
N THR A 44 3.84 -1.99 -5.52
CA THR A 44 2.81 -1.03 -5.91
C THR A 44 2.02 -1.59 -7.08
N THR A 45 0.70 -1.64 -6.94
CA THR A 45 -0.21 -2.00 -8.03
C THR A 45 -1.09 -0.80 -8.38
N SER A 46 -1.97 -0.96 -9.35
CA SER A 46 -2.82 0.14 -9.81
C SER A 46 -3.82 0.63 -8.76
N MET A 47 -4.16 -0.19 -7.78
CA MET A 47 -5.19 0.14 -6.79
C MET A 47 -4.69 0.13 -5.35
N PHE A 48 -3.71 -0.69 -5.05
CA PHE A 48 -3.19 -0.87 -3.69
C PHE A 48 -1.67 -0.91 -3.68
N THR A 49 -1.11 -0.55 -2.53
CA THR A 49 0.30 -0.76 -2.22
C THR A 49 0.41 -1.84 -1.17
N GLU A 50 1.23 -2.85 -1.43
CA GLU A 50 1.51 -3.90 -0.48
C GLU A 50 2.81 -3.61 0.24
N VAL A 51 2.85 -3.89 1.53
CA VAL A 51 4.05 -3.77 2.35
C VAL A 51 4.10 -4.92 3.35
N GLU A 52 5.27 -5.49 3.53
CA GLU A 52 5.45 -6.61 4.42
C GLU A 52 6.59 -6.35 5.40
N GLY A 53 6.37 -6.64 6.67
CA GLY A 53 7.36 -6.48 7.72
C GLY A 53 7.16 -7.48 8.84
N PRO A 54 8.08 -7.46 9.83
CA PRO A 54 8.13 -8.49 10.86
C PRO A 54 7.00 -8.40 11.89
N ASP A 55 6.45 -7.21 12.12
CA ASP A 55 5.48 -7.00 13.19
C ASP A 55 4.56 -5.81 12.92
N TRP A 56 3.56 -5.67 13.78
CA TRP A 56 2.57 -4.60 13.71
C TRP A 56 3.20 -3.21 13.73
N ASP A 57 4.08 -2.97 14.67
CA ASP A 57 4.63 -1.63 14.88
C ASP A 57 5.43 -1.17 13.68
N THR A 58 6.24 -2.04 13.12
CA THR A 58 7.08 -1.72 11.97
C THR A 58 6.24 -1.43 10.73
N VAL A 59 5.27 -2.31 10.42
CA VAL A 59 4.44 -2.17 9.22
C VAL A 59 3.49 -0.98 9.36
N MET A 60 2.82 -0.85 10.50
CA MET A 60 1.85 0.23 10.70
C MET A 60 2.52 1.58 10.83
N ASP A 61 3.77 1.65 11.28
CA ASP A 61 4.53 2.90 11.24
C ASP A 61 4.71 3.39 9.80
N VAL A 62 5.01 2.50 8.88
CA VAL A 62 5.14 2.84 7.45
C VAL A 62 3.80 3.32 6.89
N VAL A 63 2.71 2.61 7.17
CA VAL A 63 1.36 2.99 6.73
C VAL A 63 0.98 4.36 7.31
N LYS A 64 1.27 4.60 8.57
CA LYS A 64 1.02 5.89 9.23
C LYS A 64 1.76 7.02 8.52
N ARG A 65 3.05 6.86 8.30
CA ARG A 65 3.87 7.89 7.65
C ARG A 65 3.44 8.13 6.20
N ALA A 66 3.07 7.07 5.49
CA ALA A 66 2.54 7.18 4.14
C ALA A 66 1.21 7.97 4.13
N THR A 67 0.34 7.69 5.09
CA THR A 67 -0.93 8.40 5.25
C THR A 67 -0.69 9.87 5.58
N GLU A 68 0.22 10.14 6.52
CA GLU A 68 0.58 11.52 6.89
C GLU A 68 1.15 12.31 5.70
N ALA A 69 1.88 11.66 4.82
CA ALA A 69 2.44 12.30 3.62
C ALA A 69 1.35 12.78 2.66
N VAL A 70 0.15 12.20 2.73
CA VAL A 70 -0.99 12.56 1.88
C VAL A 70 -1.81 13.71 2.50
N MET A 71 -1.69 13.94 3.79
CA MET A 71 -2.52 14.94 4.49
C MET A 71 -2.43 16.35 3.91
N PRO A 72 -1.27 16.85 3.42
CA PRO A 72 -1.21 18.18 2.82
C PRO A 72 -2.02 18.34 1.53
N PHE A 73 -2.43 17.24 0.92
CA PHE A 73 -3.12 17.27 -0.38
C PHE A 73 -4.63 17.36 -0.30
N GLY A 74 -5.20 17.39 0.91
CA GLY A 74 -6.64 17.52 1.05
C GLY A 74 -7.04 17.84 2.48
N SER A 75 -8.26 18.28 2.66
CA SER A 75 -8.82 18.51 3.99
C SER A 75 -9.28 17.20 4.66
N ARG A 76 -9.29 16.13 3.89
CA ARG A 76 -9.69 14.81 4.34
C ARG A 76 -8.85 13.74 3.66
N VAL A 77 -8.46 12.73 4.42
CA VAL A 77 -7.72 11.57 3.89
C VAL A 77 -8.49 10.31 4.23
N SER A 78 -8.69 9.47 3.23
CA SER A 78 -9.34 8.17 3.40
C SER A 78 -8.29 7.07 3.26
N LEU A 79 -8.26 6.17 4.22
CA LEU A 79 -7.35 5.02 4.24
C LEU A 79 -8.17 3.74 4.22
N VAL A 80 -7.88 2.88 3.25
CA VAL A 80 -8.40 1.51 3.20
C VAL A 80 -7.23 0.56 3.41
N LEU A 81 -7.39 -0.38 4.31
CA LEU A 81 -6.31 -1.27 4.68
C LEU A 81 -6.84 -2.68 4.92
N LYS A 82 -6.11 -3.65 4.38
CA LYS A 82 -6.31 -5.07 4.66
C LYS A 82 -5.00 -5.64 5.16
N ALA A 83 -5.03 -6.30 6.31
CA ALA A 83 -3.85 -6.94 6.89
C ALA A 83 -4.03 -8.45 6.90
N ASP A 84 -2.96 -9.16 6.55
CA ASP A 84 -2.87 -10.60 6.66
C ASP A 84 -1.75 -10.93 7.65
N ILE A 85 -2.14 -11.50 8.77
CA ILE A 85 -1.24 -11.75 9.89
C ILE A 85 -1.12 -13.26 10.06
N ARG A 86 0.01 -13.80 9.63
CA ARG A 86 0.28 -15.23 9.69
C ARG A 86 1.63 -15.46 10.37
N PRO A 87 1.63 -15.66 11.69
CA PRO A 87 2.88 -15.83 12.44
C PRO A 87 3.75 -16.95 11.86
N GLY A 88 5.06 -16.69 11.76
CA GLY A 88 6.01 -17.66 11.23
C GLY A 88 6.16 -17.65 9.71
N TYR A 89 5.39 -16.84 9.00
CA TYR A 89 5.49 -16.73 7.54
C TYR A 89 6.12 -15.40 7.16
N THR A 90 7.05 -15.47 6.19
CA THR A 90 7.74 -14.30 5.63
C THR A 90 7.77 -14.44 4.11
N GLY A 91 8.09 -13.34 3.41
CA GLY A 91 8.16 -13.38 1.94
C GLY A 91 6.80 -13.61 1.30
N GLU A 92 5.72 -13.17 1.93
CA GLU A 92 4.35 -13.47 1.52
C GLU A 92 3.89 -12.68 0.28
N ILE A 93 4.52 -11.55 -0.04
CA ILE A 93 4.18 -10.80 -1.26
C ILE A 93 4.33 -11.70 -2.48
N ASP A 94 5.45 -12.40 -2.57
CA ASP A 94 5.69 -13.33 -3.67
C ASP A 94 5.22 -14.75 -3.34
N GLY A 95 5.35 -15.17 -2.10
CA GLY A 95 5.02 -16.52 -1.67
C GLY A 95 3.57 -16.91 -1.90
N LYS A 96 2.64 -15.98 -1.67
CA LYS A 96 1.22 -16.23 -1.94
C LYS A 96 0.96 -16.47 -3.41
N ILE A 97 1.56 -15.67 -4.26
CA ILE A 97 1.40 -15.80 -5.72
C ILE A 97 2.05 -17.10 -6.21
N GLU A 98 3.23 -17.43 -5.71
CA GLU A 98 3.91 -18.67 -6.06
C GLU A 98 3.08 -19.90 -5.70
N ARG A 99 2.47 -19.91 -4.50
CA ARG A 99 1.60 -21.01 -4.08
C ARG A 99 0.35 -21.13 -4.93
N LEU A 100 -0.23 -19.99 -5.31
CA LEU A 100 -1.39 -19.95 -6.18
C LEU A 100 -1.05 -20.50 -7.56
N GLU A 101 0.05 -20.05 -8.15
CA GLU A 101 0.51 -20.53 -9.46
C GLU A 101 0.78 -22.02 -9.43
N ARG A 102 1.38 -22.54 -8.36
CA ARG A 102 1.64 -23.95 -8.18
C ARG A 102 0.34 -24.74 -8.11
N ALA A 103 -0.64 -24.26 -7.35
CA ALA A 103 -1.93 -24.92 -7.22
C ALA A 103 -2.68 -24.97 -8.56
N ILE A 104 -2.62 -23.92 -9.34
CA ILE A 104 -3.20 -23.87 -10.69
C ILE A 104 -2.51 -24.87 -11.59
N GLY A 105 -1.18 -24.93 -11.58
CA GLY A 105 -0.42 -25.87 -12.37
C GLY A 105 -0.70 -27.34 -11.99
N GLU A 106 -0.85 -27.63 -10.71
CA GLU A 106 -1.16 -28.97 -10.21
C GLU A 106 -2.58 -29.41 -10.57
N SER A 107 -3.54 -28.47 -10.61
CA SER A 107 -4.92 -28.80 -10.94
C SER A 107 -5.09 -29.16 -12.42
N GLY A 108 -4.16 -28.77 -13.28
CA GLY A 108 -4.24 -29.03 -14.71
C GLY A 108 -5.39 -28.30 -15.38
N THR A 109 -6.05 -27.42 -14.66
CA THR A 109 -7.19 -26.69 -15.16
C THR A 109 -6.84 -25.23 -15.36
N LEU A 110 -6.85 -24.88 -16.58
CA LEU A 110 -7.09 -23.49 -17.04
C LEU A 110 -7.04 -23.44 -18.55
#